data_21ce6e79be560040ac7bd0087a51efcf
#
_entry.id   21ce6e79be560040ac7bd0087a51efcf
#
_cell.length_a   1.000
_cell.length_b   1.000
_cell.length_c   1.000
_cell.angle_alpha   90.00
_cell.angle_beta   90.00
_cell.angle_gamma   90.00
#
_symmetry.space_group_name_H-M   'P 1'
#
loop_
_entity.id
_entity.type
_entity.pdbx_description
1 polymer ?
#
loop_
_entity_poly.entity_id
_entity_poly.type
_entity_poly.pdbx_seq_one_letter_code
_entity_poly.pdbx_strand_id
1 'polypeptide(L)'
;MVTDQYNMERRRVFRVLISVSDKENIVDLARALHSLEIEIVSTGGTYQTISKEGIDVMSVEKITNFPEIMGGRVKTLHPLIFGGILARDSDSKDAEKHSIDFFDMVVCNLYPFREAVSKGVDLESLVEKIDIGGPSLLRASAK
;
A
#
# COMPACT_ATOMS: atom_id res chain seq x y z
N MET A 1 -8.53 -13.26 -33.73
CA MET A 1 -9.63 -12.52 -33.06
C MET A 1 -9.61 -12.88 -31.58
N VAL A 2 -8.91 -12.08 -30.78
CA VAL A 2 -8.80 -12.22 -29.30
C VAL A 2 -8.99 -10.80 -28.74
N THR A 3 -10.12 -10.17 -29.00
CA THR A 3 -10.30 -8.75 -28.67
C THR A 3 -11.50 -8.44 -27.78
N ASP A 4 -12.19 -9.45 -27.20
CA ASP A 4 -13.42 -9.16 -26.44
C ASP A 4 -13.49 -9.74 -25.02
N GLN A 5 -12.38 -10.22 -24.44
CA GLN A 5 -12.40 -10.77 -23.07
C GLN A 5 -11.97 -9.80 -21.96
N TYR A 6 -11.58 -8.59 -22.30
CA TYR A 6 -11.24 -7.56 -21.30
C TYR A 6 -12.18 -6.36 -21.44
N ASN A 7 -13.49 -6.59 -21.31
CA ASN A 7 -14.40 -5.52 -20.97
C ASN A 7 -14.14 -5.13 -19.52
N MET A 8 -13.04 -4.37 -19.31
CA MET A 8 -12.75 -3.78 -18.01
C MET A 8 -13.79 -2.69 -17.80
N GLU A 9 -14.88 -3.04 -17.11
CA GLU A 9 -15.79 -2.05 -16.58
C GLU A 9 -14.96 -1.04 -15.78
N ARG A 10 -15.14 0.24 -16.08
CA ARG A 10 -14.47 1.33 -15.35
C ARG A 10 -15.00 1.31 -13.93
N ARG A 11 -14.17 0.84 -12.98
CA ARG A 11 -14.48 0.89 -11.55
C ARG A 11 -14.08 2.25 -11.02
N ARG A 12 -14.94 2.81 -10.19
CA ARG A 12 -14.60 3.99 -9.39
C ARG A 12 -13.65 3.54 -8.27
N VAL A 13 -12.58 4.30 -8.06
CA VAL A 13 -11.67 4.11 -6.93
C VAL A 13 -12.25 4.84 -5.73
N PHE A 14 -12.42 4.16 -4.61
CA PHE A 14 -12.90 4.74 -3.35
C PHE A 14 -11.81 4.73 -2.28
N ARG A 15 -10.92 3.74 -2.30
CA ARG A 15 -9.89 3.57 -1.28
C ARG A 15 -8.55 3.16 -1.90
N VAL A 16 -7.48 3.83 -1.49
CA VAL A 16 -6.11 3.57 -1.94
C VAL A 16 -5.20 3.24 -0.77
N LEU A 17 -4.34 2.23 -0.94
CA LEU A 17 -3.22 1.98 -0.04
C LEU A 17 -1.94 2.56 -0.65
N ILE A 18 -1.26 3.44 0.09
CA ILE A 18 0.01 4.05 -0.35
C ILE A 18 1.13 3.61 0.59
N SER A 19 2.12 2.91 0.04
CA SER A 19 3.31 2.47 0.77
C SER A 19 4.54 2.63 -0.11
N VAL A 20 5.25 3.75 0.04
CA VAL A 20 6.38 4.11 -0.82
C VAL A 20 7.65 4.38 -0.02
N SER A 21 8.78 3.91 -0.52
CA SER A 21 10.11 4.23 -0.02
C SER A 21 10.56 5.59 -0.53
N ASP A 22 10.58 5.76 -1.85
CA ASP A 22 10.76 7.06 -2.50
C ASP A 22 9.43 7.83 -2.46
N LYS A 23 9.47 9.04 -1.92
CA LYS A 23 8.31 9.90 -1.68
C LYS A 23 8.23 11.07 -2.65
N GLU A 24 9.01 11.03 -3.73
CA GLU A 24 8.92 12.04 -4.78
C GLU A 24 7.48 12.15 -5.30
N ASN A 25 6.95 13.37 -5.38
CA ASN A 25 5.59 13.70 -5.84
C ASN A 25 4.44 13.04 -5.06
N ILE A 26 4.71 12.39 -3.91
CA ILE A 26 3.65 11.67 -3.16
C ILE A 26 2.61 12.62 -2.58
N VAL A 27 3.00 13.84 -2.21
CA VAL A 27 2.08 14.85 -1.68
C VAL A 27 1.12 15.33 -2.77
N ASP A 28 1.63 15.56 -3.98
CA ASP A 28 0.79 16.00 -5.11
C ASP A 28 -0.20 14.91 -5.51
N LEU A 29 0.23 13.65 -5.53
CA LEU A 29 -0.65 12.50 -5.75
C LEU A 29 -1.71 12.41 -4.65
N ALA A 30 -1.31 12.50 -3.38
CA ALA A 30 -2.26 12.42 -2.26
C ALA A 30 -3.28 13.57 -2.30
N ARG A 31 -2.86 14.78 -2.65
CA ARG A 31 -3.73 15.93 -2.82
C ARG A 31 -4.75 15.74 -3.95
N ALA A 32 -4.31 15.16 -5.07
CA ALA A 32 -5.19 14.83 -6.19
C ALA A 32 -6.21 13.76 -5.79
N LEU A 33 -5.78 12.68 -5.13
CA LEU A 33 -6.67 11.62 -4.65
C LEU A 33 -7.69 12.13 -3.65
N HIS A 34 -7.25 12.96 -2.69
CA HIS A 34 -8.13 13.60 -1.70
C HIS A 34 -9.18 14.51 -2.38
N SER A 35 -8.79 15.28 -3.40
CA SER A 35 -9.73 16.14 -4.15
C SER A 35 -10.79 15.33 -4.94
N LEU A 36 -10.53 14.07 -5.21
CA LEU A 36 -11.46 13.12 -5.82
C LEU A 36 -12.28 12.32 -4.79
N GLU A 37 -12.20 12.71 -3.50
CA GLU A 37 -12.87 12.03 -2.39
C GLU A 37 -12.47 10.54 -2.24
N ILE A 38 -11.22 10.21 -2.59
CA ILE A 38 -10.66 8.88 -2.41
C ILE A 38 -10.03 8.80 -1.02
N GLU A 39 -10.45 7.81 -0.23
CA GLU A 39 -9.86 7.54 1.08
C GLU A 39 -8.42 7.05 0.93
N ILE A 40 -7.50 7.68 1.64
CA ILE A 40 -6.07 7.36 1.60
C ILE A 40 -5.69 6.61 2.87
N VAL A 41 -5.13 5.42 2.70
CA VAL A 41 -4.53 4.62 3.77
C VAL A 41 -3.02 4.53 3.52
N SER A 42 -2.20 4.71 4.56
CA SER A 42 -0.75 4.73 4.38
C SER A 42 -0.01 4.21 5.62
N THR A 43 1.28 3.96 5.45
CA THR A 43 2.16 3.39 6.47
C THR A 43 3.30 4.30 6.85
N GLY A 44 3.76 4.24 8.08
CA GLY A 44 5.03 4.76 8.57
C GLY A 44 5.38 6.16 8.07
N GLY A 45 6.55 6.29 7.45
CA GLY A 45 7.04 7.58 6.94
C GLY A 45 6.19 8.19 5.82
N THR A 46 5.51 7.37 5.00
CA THR A 46 4.60 7.88 3.96
C THR A 46 3.37 8.53 4.58
N TYR A 47 2.77 7.89 5.59
CA TYR A 47 1.68 8.48 6.38
C TYR A 47 2.10 9.83 6.98
N GLN A 48 3.28 9.88 7.62
CA GLN A 48 3.79 11.11 8.22
C GLN A 48 3.99 12.23 7.19
N THR A 49 4.50 11.89 6.00
CA THR A 49 4.72 12.87 4.93
C THR A 49 3.40 13.47 4.46
N ILE A 50 2.38 12.64 4.23
CA ILE A 50 1.07 13.09 3.74
C ILE A 50 0.32 13.88 4.81
N SER A 51 0.29 13.38 6.06
CA SER A 51 -0.46 14.01 7.15
C SER A 51 0.10 15.38 7.56
N LYS A 52 1.42 15.60 7.46
CA LYS A 52 2.06 16.91 7.73
C LYS A 52 1.57 18.01 6.79
N GLU A 53 1.13 17.66 5.60
CA GLU A 53 0.57 18.59 4.60
C GLU A 53 -0.93 18.88 4.83
N GLY A 54 -1.50 18.39 5.93
CA GLY A 54 -2.92 18.60 6.26
C GLY A 54 -3.88 17.80 5.37
N ILE A 55 -3.39 16.79 4.65
CA ILE A 55 -4.22 15.90 3.83
C ILE A 55 -4.76 14.79 4.73
N ASP A 56 -6.06 14.53 4.64
CA ASP A 56 -6.68 13.44 5.40
C ASP A 56 -6.14 12.09 4.93
N VAL A 57 -5.56 11.34 5.85
CA VAL A 57 -4.95 10.04 5.60
C VAL A 57 -5.08 9.16 6.85
N MET A 58 -5.48 7.91 6.66
CA MET A 58 -5.59 6.94 7.74
C MET A 58 -4.30 6.09 7.82
N SER A 59 -3.84 5.83 9.03
CA SER A 59 -2.70 4.91 9.20
C SER A 59 -3.15 3.45 9.16
N VAL A 60 -2.27 2.57 8.66
CA VAL A 60 -2.51 1.12 8.68
C VAL A 60 -2.68 0.60 10.11
N GLU A 61 -1.95 1.16 11.07
CA GLU A 61 -2.05 0.79 12.48
C GLU A 61 -3.45 1.04 13.04
N LYS A 62 -4.15 2.08 12.57
CA LYS A 62 -5.53 2.37 12.97
C LYS A 62 -6.51 1.31 12.43
N ILE A 63 -6.27 0.78 11.24
CA ILE A 63 -7.10 -0.28 10.64
C ILE A 63 -6.84 -1.62 11.31
N THR A 64 -5.56 -1.96 11.49
CA THR A 64 -5.15 -3.27 11.99
C THR A 64 -5.25 -3.38 13.51
N ASN A 65 -5.34 -2.25 14.21
CA ASN A 65 -5.17 -2.13 15.66
C ASN A 65 -3.89 -2.81 16.14
N PHE A 66 -2.85 -2.80 15.31
CA PHE A 66 -1.57 -3.43 15.56
C PHE A 66 -0.43 -2.47 15.19
N PRO A 67 0.52 -2.22 16.10
CA PRO A 67 1.61 -1.28 15.84
C PRO A 67 2.61 -1.85 14.83
N GLU A 68 3.36 -0.98 14.18
CA GLU A 68 4.56 -1.35 13.45
C GLU A 68 5.60 -1.90 14.45
N ILE A 69 6.11 -3.09 14.17
CA ILE A 69 7.07 -3.77 15.06
C ILE A 69 8.34 -4.19 14.31
N MET A 70 9.37 -4.59 15.09
CA MET A 70 10.65 -5.08 14.56
C MET A 70 11.32 -4.07 13.61
N GLY A 71 11.30 -2.78 13.96
CA GLY A 71 11.92 -1.73 13.15
C GLY A 71 11.27 -1.54 11.79
N GLY A 72 9.96 -1.83 11.66
CA GLY A 72 9.22 -1.66 10.41
C GLY A 72 9.21 -2.89 9.50
N ARG A 73 9.84 -3.99 9.91
CA ARG A 73 9.80 -5.23 9.12
C ARG A 73 8.40 -5.84 9.05
N VAL A 74 7.56 -5.57 10.05
CA VAL A 74 6.17 -6.04 10.11
C VAL A 74 5.25 -4.84 10.32
N LYS A 75 4.42 -4.54 9.31
CA LYS A 75 3.43 -3.46 9.34
C LYS A 75 2.22 -3.71 8.44
N THR A 76 2.44 -4.09 7.18
CA THR A 76 1.36 -4.31 6.20
C THR A 76 0.98 -5.77 6.03
N LEU A 77 1.81 -6.71 6.51
CA LEU A 77 1.55 -8.15 6.44
C LEU A 77 0.48 -8.55 7.48
N HIS A 78 -0.75 -8.15 7.20
CA HIS A 78 -1.87 -8.33 8.11
C HIS A 78 -3.12 -8.75 7.32
N PRO A 79 -3.97 -9.65 7.86
CA PRO A 79 -5.17 -10.14 7.18
C PRO A 79 -6.13 -9.03 6.72
N LEU A 80 -6.32 -7.98 7.52
CA LEU A 80 -7.20 -6.85 7.15
C LEU A 80 -6.68 -6.08 5.93
N ILE A 81 -5.36 -5.98 5.75
CA ILE A 81 -4.75 -5.30 4.62
C ILE A 81 -4.75 -6.20 3.38
N PHE A 82 -4.21 -7.42 3.51
CA PHE A 82 -4.14 -8.34 2.38
C PHE A 82 -5.52 -8.87 1.97
N GLY A 83 -6.42 -9.04 2.91
CA GLY A 83 -7.82 -9.35 2.61
C GLY A 83 -8.46 -8.26 1.77
N GLY A 84 -8.28 -6.99 2.13
CA GLY A 84 -8.81 -5.85 1.37
C GLY A 84 -8.25 -5.72 -0.04
N ILE A 85 -6.99 -6.15 -0.28
CA ILE A 85 -6.37 -6.14 -1.61
C ILE A 85 -6.82 -7.34 -2.46
N LEU A 86 -6.93 -8.52 -1.84
CA LEU A 86 -7.16 -9.78 -2.54
C LEU A 86 -8.64 -10.13 -2.72
N ALA A 87 -9.54 -9.50 -1.97
CA ALA A 87 -10.96 -9.79 -2.00
C ALA A 87 -11.57 -9.48 -3.37
N ARG A 88 -12.47 -10.34 -3.80
CA ARG A 88 -13.31 -10.18 -5.00
C ARG A 88 -14.71 -9.75 -4.57
N ASP A 89 -15.50 -9.25 -5.49
CA ASP A 89 -16.90 -8.86 -5.21
C ASP A 89 -17.71 -10.04 -4.62
N SER A 90 -17.38 -11.27 -5.04
CA SER A 90 -17.98 -12.50 -4.50
C SER A 90 -17.65 -12.76 -3.02
N ASP A 91 -16.61 -12.14 -2.49
CA ASP A 91 -16.10 -12.37 -1.14
C ASP A 91 -16.69 -11.35 -0.14
N SER A 92 -17.65 -10.49 -0.57
CA SER A 92 -18.23 -9.40 0.22
C SER A 92 -18.79 -9.84 1.58
N LYS A 93 -19.48 -10.99 1.64
CA LYS A 93 -20.03 -11.51 2.90
C LYS A 93 -18.95 -11.94 3.89
N ASP A 94 -17.85 -12.51 3.39
CA ASP A 94 -16.72 -12.94 4.22
C ASP A 94 -15.92 -11.72 4.68
N ALA A 95 -15.74 -10.73 3.81
CA ALA A 95 -15.12 -9.46 4.14
C ALA A 95 -15.91 -8.72 5.24
N GLU A 96 -17.22 -8.62 5.11
CA GLU A 96 -18.10 -8.00 6.13
C GLU A 96 -17.99 -8.70 7.49
N LYS A 97 -18.02 -10.03 7.50
CA LYS A 97 -17.89 -10.85 8.72
C LYS A 97 -16.59 -10.57 9.47
N HIS A 98 -15.51 -10.25 8.75
CA HIS A 98 -14.18 -10.02 9.30
C HIS A 98 -13.78 -8.53 9.34
N SER A 99 -14.72 -7.62 9.06
CA SER A 99 -14.49 -6.16 9.04
C SER A 99 -13.33 -5.78 8.10
N ILE A 100 -13.32 -6.39 6.91
CA ILE A 100 -12.33 -6.12 5.87
C ILE A 100 -12.93 -5.16 4.86
N ASP A 101 -12.36 -3.96 4.76
CA ASP A 101 -12.67 -3.00 3.72
C ASP A 101 -11.76 -3.20 2.51
N PHE A 102 -12.32 -3.08 1.31
CA PHE A 102 -11.57 -3.31 0.06
C PHE A 102 -10.65 -2.14 -0.27
N PHE A 103 -9.55 -2.45 -0.93
CA PHE A 103 -8.68 -1.50 -1.59
C PHE A 103 -8.87 -1.60 -3.10
N ASP A 104 -9.17 -0.47 -3.74
CA ASP A 104 -9.35 -0.39 -5.20
C ASP A 104 -8.04 -0.09 -5.92
N MET A 105 -7.08 0.49 -5.19
CA MET A 105 -5.78 0.90 -5.73
C MET A 105 -4.67 0.65 -4.70
N VAL A 106 -3.51 0.25 -5.18
CA VAL A 106 -2.27 0.18 -4.40
C VAL A 106 -1.19 0.99 -5.10
N VAL A 107 -0.58 1.92 -4.36
CA VAL A 107 0.58 2.70 -4.81
C VAL A 107 1.79 2.24 -3.99
N CYS A 108 2.75 1.63 -4.65
CA CYS A 108 3.90 1.04 -3.99
C CYS A 108 5.16 1.18 -4.84
N ASN A 109 6.27 1.57 -4.20
CA ASN A 109 7.61 1.38 -4.74
C ASN A 109 8.50 0.69 -3.70
N LEU A 110 9.63 0.21 -4.13
CA LEU A 110 10.50 -0.66 -3.34
C LEU A 110 11.70 0.09 -2.78
N TYR A 111 12.37 -0.50 -1.80
CA TYR A 111 13.64 0.00 -1.31
C TYR A 111 14.70 0.03 -2.43
N PRO A 112 15.57 1.06 -2.47
CA PRO A 112 16.59 1.21 -3.51
C PRO A 112 17.80 0.29 -3.25
N PHE A 113 17.60 -1.02 -3.30
CA PHE A 113 18.63 -2.03 -3.02
C PHE A 113 19.88 -1.86 -3.91
N ARG A 114 19.68 -1.59 -5.21
CA ARG A 114 20.82 -1.39 -6.15
C ARG A 114 21.68 -0.20 -5.76
N GLU A 115 21.09 0.88 -5.30
CA GLU A 115 21.85 2.05 -4.83
C GLU A 115 22.65 1.73 -3.56
N ALA A 116 22.08 0.96 -2.64
CA ALA A 116 22.78 0.52 -1.44
C ALA A 116 24.02 -0.34 -1.80
N VAL A 117 23.87 -1.26 -2.76
CA VAL A 117 24.99 -2.05 -3.28
C VAL A 117 26.05 -1.15 -3.90
N SER A 118 25.68 -0.21 -4.77
CA SER A 118 26.62 0.69 -5.44
C SER A 118 27.37 1.64 -4.51
N LYS A 119 26.77 1.96 -3.35
CA LYS A 119 27.38 2.77 -2.28
C LYS A 119 28.33 1.97 -1.38
N GLY A 120 28.43 0.66 -1.59
CA GLY A 120 29.34 -0.21 -0.83
C GLY A 120 29.01 -0.29 0.67
N VAL A 121 27.73 -0.23 1.04
CA VAL A 121 27.31 -0.40 2.44
C VAL A 121 27.61 -1.82 2.92
N ASP A 122 27.78 -2.01 4.23
CA ASP A 122 28.06 -3.30 4.83
C ASP A 122 26.90 -4.32 4.62
N LEU A 123 27.20 -5.60 4.81
CA LEU A 123 26.26 -6.69 4.57
C LEU A 123 24.99 -6.58 5.44
N GLU A 124 25.11 -6.17 6.70
CA GLU A 124 23.97 -6.04 7.61
C GLU A 124 23.03 -4.95 7.10
N SER A 125 23.57 -3.80 6.69
CA SER A 125 22.80 -2.71 6.07
C SER A 125 22.16 -3.12 4.75
N LEU A 126 22.82 -3.98 3.95
CA LEU A 126 22.22 -4.52 2.72
C LEU A 126 21.05 -5.46 3.01
N VAL A 127 21.18 -6.33 4.00
CA VAL A 127 20.10 -7.24 4.41
C VAL A 127 18.87 -6.44 4.85
N GLU A 128 19.03 -5.31 5.55
CA GLU A 128 17.92 -4.43 5.91
C GLU A 128 17.23 -3.77 4.70
N LYS A 129 17.87 -3.73 3.54
CA LYS A 129 17.28 -3.23 2.29
C LYS A 129 16.56 -4.30 1.47
N ILE A 130 16.53 -5.54 1.93
CA ILE A 130 15.71 -6.58 1.34
C ILE A 130 14.25 -6.31 1.75
N ASP A 131 13.49 -5.77 0.83
CA ASP A 131 12.09 -5.41 1.04
C ASP A 131 11.20 -6.65 0.97
N ILE A 132 10.44 -6.91 2.02
CA ILE A 132 9.47 -8.00 2.09
C ILE A 132 8.06 -7.47 1.85
N GLY A 133 7.70 -6.36 2.49
CA GLY A 133 6.35 -5.80 2.44
C GLY A 133 5.98 -5.27 1.05
N GLY A 134 6.86 -4.50 0.43
CA GLY A 134 6.64 -3.94 -0.90
C GLY A 134 6.39 -5.00 -1.98
N PRO A 135 7.28 -5.99 -2.17
CA PRO A 135 7.05 -7.08 -3.11
C PRO A 135 5.77 -7.87 -2.81
N SER A 136 5.43 -8.07 -1.53
CA SER A 136 4.20 -8.75 -1.13
C SER A 136 2.95 -7.94 -1.55
N LEU A 137 2.96 -6.62 -1.36
CA LEU A 137 1.88 -5.74 -1.81
C LEU A 137 1.74 -5.77 -3.34
N LEU A 138 2.86 -5.70 -4.08
CA LEU A 138 2.85 -5.78 -5.54
C LEU A 138 2.29 -7.11 -6.03
N ARG A 139 2.67 -8.21 -5.38
CA ARG A 139 2.17 -9.55 -5.73
C ARG A 139 0.67 -9.68 -5.46
N ALA A 140 0.20 -9.17 -4.32
CA ALA A 140 -1.22 -9.20 -3.97
C ALA A 140 -2.06 -8.35 -4.93
N SER A 141 -1.62 -7.12 -5.23
CA SER A 141 -2.37 -6.21 -6.11
C SER A 141 -2.34 -6.62 -7.58
N ALA A 142 -1.34 -7.39 -8.01
CA ALA A 142 -1.26 -7.92 -9.37
C ALA A 142 -2.13 -9.18 -9.59
N LYS A 143 -2.64 -9.78 -8.54
CA LYS A 143 -3.50 -10.97 -8.63
C LYS A 143 -4.93 -10.62 -8.93
#